data_40df6a2e2cb0de45d242ead5d1fe2971
#
_entry.id   40df6a2e2cb0de45d242ead5d1fe2971
#
_cell.length_a   1.000
_cell.length_b   1.000
_cell.length_c   1.000
_cell.angle_alpha   90.00
_cell.angle_beta   90.00
_cell.angle_gamma   90.00
#
_symmetry.space_group_name_H-M   'P 1'
#
loop_
_entity.id
_entity.type
_entity.pdbx_description
1 polymer ?
#
loop_
_entity_poly.entity_id
_entity_poly.type
_entity_poly.pdbx_seq_one_letter_code
_entity_poly.pdbx_strand_id
1 'polypeptide(L)'
;MTQKPQTYCGDLAHLRAALQPLTAERRWVVWPWELRKTKGGKEKWTKPPKQARDPAHNARSNDPSTWGTYDDAVATVQRGNADGIGYMLLGSGIGAVDLDHVVDEGKPVRWAEQLCAEATGTYQETTVSGAGLRIIGTASGP
;
A
#
# COMPACT_ATOMS: atom_id res chain seq x y z
N MET A 1 -24.77 9.09 2.17
CA MET A 1 -24.06 7.81 1.91
C MET A 1 -22.66 8.14 1.39
N THR A 2 -21.64 7.62 2.04
CA THR A 2 -20.25 7.91 1.67
C THR A 2 -19.84 7.01 0.49
N GLN A 3 -19.48 7.62 -0.63
CA GLN A 3 -19.09 6.88 -1.83
C GLN A 3 -17.76 6.14 -1.61
N LYS A 4 -17.65 4.90 -2.12
CA LYS A 4 -16.41 4.14 -2.11
C LYS A 4 -15.31 4.91 -2.85
N PRO A 5 -14.11 5.09 -2.24
CA PRO A 5 -13.01 5.78 -2.91
C PRO A 5 -12.55 5.06 -4.17
N GLN A 6 -12.09 5.83 -5.13
CA GLN A 6 -11.38 5.27 -6.27
C GLN A 6 -9.97 4.85 -5.84
N THR A 7 -9.55 3.66 -6.27
CA THR A 7 -8.19 3.19 -6.03
C THR A 7 -7.25 3.79 -7.08
N TYR A 8 -6.25 4.54 -6.63
CA TYR A 8 -5.14 4.93 -7.49
C TYR A 8 -4.08 3.84 -7.46
N CYS A 9 -3.85 3.18 -8.58
CA CYS A 9 -2.84 2.13 -8.69
C CYS A 9 -2.26 2.08 -10.11
N GLY A 10 -1.06 1.51 -10.21
CA GLY A 10 -0.44 1.16 -11.48
C GLY A 10 -0.82 -0.25 -11.94
N ASP A 11 -0.05 -0.78 -12.87
CA ASP A 11 -0.19 -2.15 -13.35
C ASP A 11 0.39 -3.14 -12.33
N LEU A 12 -0.48 -3.86 -11.62
CA LEU A 12 -0.08 -4.85 -10.62
C LEU A 12 0.61 -6.08 -11.21
N ALA A 13 0.39 -6.36 -12.49
CA ALA A 13 1.06 -7.47 -13.17
C ALA A 13 2.51 -7.14 -13.57
N HIS A 14 2.86 -5.86 -13.62
CA HIS A 14 4.17 -5.37 -14.06
C HIS A 14 4.73 -4.35 -13.06
N LEU A 15 5.24 -4.84 -11.93
CA LEU A 15 5.90 -3.99 -10.96
C LEU A 15 7.14 -3.30 -11.54
N ARG A 16 7.39 -2.08 -11.09
CA ARG A 16 8.62 -1.35 -11.38
C ARG A 16 9.85 -2.18 -10.99
N ALA A 17 10.93 -2.05 -11.76
CA ALA A 17 12.17 -2.82 -11.56
C ALA A 17 12.71 -2.72 -10.13
N ALA A 18 12.60 -1.56 -9.49
CA ALA A 18 13.05 -1.35 -8.10
C ALA A 18 12.32 -2.23 -7.09
N LEU A 19 11.07 -2.63 -7.37
CA LEU A 19 10.24 -3.46 -6.49
C LEU A 19 10.27 -4.95 -6.84
N GLN A 20 10.85 -5.33 -7.98
CA GLN A 20 10.90 -6.73 -8.45
C GLN A 20 11.49 -7.68 -7.40
N PRO A 21 12.60 -7.36 -6.69
CA PRO A 21 13.14 -8.25 -5.66
C PRO A 21 12.15 -8.61 -4.56
N LEU A 22 11.19 -7.73 -4.26
CA LEU A 22 10.18 -7.96 -3.23
C LEU A 22 9.17 -9.05 -3.62
N THR A 23 9.03 -9.36 -4.90
CA THR A 23 8.12 -10.40 -5.39
C THR A 23 8.54 -11.81 -4.97
N ALA A 24 9.81 -12.01 -4.64
CA ALA A 24 10.33 -13.28 -4.13
C ALA A 24 10.01 -13.51 -2.65
N GLU A 25 9.62 -12.47 -1.93
CA GLU A 25 9.33 -12.54 -0.51
C GLU A 25 7.87 -12.90 -0.22
N ARG A 26 7.67 -13.75 0.79
CA ARG A 26 6.32 -14.11 1.26
C ARG A 26 5.82 -13.12 2.31
N ARG A 27 5.58 -11.87 1.89
CA ARG A 27 5.18 -10.73 2.74
C ARG A 27 3.97 -9.99 2.21
N TRP A 28 3.27 -10.57 1.26
CA TRP A 28 2.20 -9.90 0.56
C TRP A 28 0.85 -10.17 1.20
N VAL A 29 0.02 -9.15 1.20
CA VAL A 29 -1.37 -9.17 1.65
C VAL A 29 -2.23 -8.45 0.63
N VAL A 30 -3.52 -8.55 0.75
CA VAL A 30 -4.46 -7.76 -0.02
C VAL A 30 -5.29 -6.88 0.92
N TRP A 31 -5.96 -5.90 0.38
CA TRP A 31 -6.88 -5.06 1.15
C TRP A 31 -8.08 -4.65 0.31
N PRO A 32 -9.29 -4.72 0.87
CA PRO A 32 -10.48 -4.10 0.31
C PRO A 32 -10.71 -2.72 0.91
N TRP A 33 -11.48 -1.88 0.23
CA TRP A 33 -12.09 -0.75 0.88
C TRP A 33 -13.25 -1.24 1.76
N GLU A 34 -13.19 -0.96 3.05
CA GLU A 34 -14.28 -1.23 4.00
C GLU A 34 -14.76 0.06 4.66
N LEU A 35 -16.08 0.28 4.62
CA LEU A 35 -16.70 1.40 5.31
C LEU A 35 -16.90 1.03 6.78
N ARG A 36 -16.32 1.79 7.68
CA ARG A 36 -16.44 1.59 9.12
C ARG A 36 -17.01 2.83 9.79
N LYS A 37 -17.81 2.60 10.82
CA LYS A 37 -18.28 3.67 11.72
C LYS A 37 -17.24 3.90 12.80
N THR A 38 -16.85 5.17 13.01
CA THR A 38 -16.02 5.58 14.14
C THR A 38 -16.85 5.62 15.42
N LYS A 39 -16.19 5.72 16.58
CA LYS A 39 -16.87 5.87 17.88
C LYS A 39 -17.81 7.09 17.93
N GLY A 40 -17.56 8.12 17.11
CA GLY A 40 -18.42 9.31 16.98
C GLY A 40 -19.54 9.18 15.95
N GLY A 41 -19.77 7.98 15.40
CA GLY A 41 -20.83 7.72 14.42
C GLY A 41 -20.52 8.17 13.00
N LYS A 42 -19.34 8.77 12.74
CA LYS A 42 -18.91 9.13 11.39
C LYS A 42 -18.47 7.89 10.61
N GLU A 43 -18.85 7.84 9.35
CA GLU A 43 -18.41 6.79 8.45
C GLU A 43 -17.02 7.14 7.88
N LYS A 44 -16.13 6.15 7.85
CA LYS A 44 -14.79 6.27 7.29
C LYS A 44 -14.43 5.02 6.49
N TRP A 45 -13.93 5.23 5.28
CA TRP A 45 -13.35 4.15 4.49
C TRP A 45 -11.97 3.77 5.02
N THR A 46 -11.74 2.47 5.18
CA THR A 46 -10.49 1.89 5.68
C THR A 46 -10.00 0.82 4.72
N LYS A 47 -8.74 0.47 4.86
CA LYS A 47 -8.06 -0.57 4.06
C LYS A 47 -7.50 -1.65 4.97
N PRO A 48 -8.34 -2.49 5.59
CA PRO A 48 -7.84 -3.53 6.47
C PRO A 48 -7.04 -4.57 5.70
N PRO A 49 -5.88 -5.01 6.20
CA PRO A 49 -5.12 -6.05 5.55
C PRO A 49 -5.83 -7.40 5.66
N LYS A 50 -5.88 -8.11 4.55
CA LYS A 50 -6.46 -9.45 4.42
C LYS A 50 -5.43 -10.42 3.88
N GLN A 51 -5.62 -11.70 4.16
CA GLN A 51 -4.74 -12.75 3.64
C GLN A 51 -4.81 -12.82 2.12
N ALA A 52 -3.65 -12.92 1.46
CA ALA A 52 -3.55 -12.85 0.01
C ALA A 52 -4.36 -13.95 -0.71
N ARG A 53 -4.37 -15.16 -0.17
CA ARG A 53 -5.10 -16.32 -0.71
C ARG A 53 -6.54 -16.39 -0.27
N ASP A 54 -6.82 -15.90 0.92
CA ASP A 54 -8.14 -15.99 1.54
C ASP A 54 -8.54 -14.64 2.14
N PRO A 55 -9.05 -13.73 1.30
CA PRO A 55 -9.37 -12.37 1.72
C PRO A 55 -10.56 -12.26 2.67
N ALA A 56 -11.24 -13.36 2.98
CA ALA A 56 -12.22 -13.42 4.05
C ALA A 56 -11.58 -13.33 5.45
N HIS A 57 -10.30 -13.69 5.55
CA HIS A 57 -9.54 -13.66 6.80
C HIS A 57 -8.59 -12.47 6.89
N ASN A 58 -8.48 -11.90 8.09
CA ASN A 58 -7.58 -10.80 8.35
C ASN A 58 -6.11 -11.23 8.29
N ALA A 59 -5.25 -10.37 7.76
CA ALA A 59 -3.80 -10.45 7.94
C ALA A 59 -3.37 -9.53 9.09
N ARG A 60 -2.25 -9.86 9.72
CA ARG A 60 -1.67 -9.10 10.82
C ARG A 60 -0.26 -8.66 10.47
N SER A 61 0.08 -7.42 10.78
CA SER A 61 1.38 -6.84 10.48
C SER A 61 2.55 -7.47 11.26
N ASN A 62 2.24 -8.16 12.36
CA ASN A 62 3.20 -8.82 13.24
C ASN A 62 3.12 -10.35 13.21
N ASP A 63 2.38 -10.92 12.28
CA ASP A 63 2.19 -12.37 12.18
C ASP A 63 2.45 -12.85 10.74
N PRO A 64 3.69 -13.31 10.45
CA PRO A 64 4.07 -13.79 9.12
C PRO A 64 3.24 -14.95 8.59
N SER A 65 2.60 -15.74 9.45
CA SER A 65 1.74 -16.85 9.03
C SER A 65 0.50 -16.38 8.25
N THR A 66 0.12 -15.11 8.40
CA THR A 66 -1.02 -14.50 7.72
C THR A 66 -0.64 -13.83 6.38
N TRP A 67 0.63 -13.83 6.00
CA TRP A 67 1.11 -13.25 4.75
C TRP A 67 1.18 -14.29 3.63
N GLY A 68 1.13 -13.84 2.41
CA GLY A 68 1.18 -14.69 1.23
C GLY A 68 2.22 -14.26 0.20
N THR A 69 2.13 -14.87 -0.97
CA THR A 69 3.01 -14.54 -2.10
C THR A 69 2.48 -13.36 -2.90
N TYR A 70 3.37 -12.74 -3.67
CA TYR A 70 2.99 -11.69 -4.64
C TYR A 70 1.95 -12.21 -5.65
N ASP A 71 2.17 -13.40 -6.20
CA ASP A 71 1.28 -13.98 -7.21
C ASP A 71 -0.12 -14.23 -6.66
N ASP A 72 -0.25 -14.71 -5.42
CA ASP A 72 -1.54 -14.91 -4.76
C ASP A 72 -2.27 -13.56 -4.56
N ALA A 73 -1.54 -12.54 -4.15
CA ALA A 73 -2.12 -11.21 -3.93
C ALA A 73 -2.62 -10.59 -5.24
N VAL A 74 -1.82 -10.61 -6.29
CA VAL A 74 -2.21 -10.10 -7.62
C VAL A 74 -3.40 -10.87 -8.17
N ALA A 75 -3.40 -12.20 -8.09
CA ALA A 75 -4.51 -13.03 -8.56
C ALA A 75 -5.82 -12.71 -7.83
N THR A 76 -5.77 -12.46 -6.52
CA THR A 76 -6.94 -12.11 -5.72
C THR A 76 -7.53 -10.76 -6.14
N VAL A 77 -6.69 -9.76 -6.39
CA VAL A 77 -7.14 -8.45 -6.88
C VAL A 77 -7.70 -8.57 -8.31
N GLN A 78 -7.04 -9.31 -9.19
CA GLN A 78 -7.50 -9.52 -10.56
C GLN A 78 -8.87 -10.23 -10.65
N ARG A 79 -9.17 -11.09 -9.68
CA ARG A 79 -10.50 -11.72 -9.56
C ARG A 79 -11.57 -10.81 -8.97
N GLY A 80 -11.24 -9.58 -8.59
CA GLY A 80 -12.16 -8.63 -7.99
C GLY A 80 -12.47 -8.87 -6.50
N ASN A 81 -11.67 -9.69 -5.81
CA ASN A 81 -11.89 -10.05 -4.41
C ASN A 81 -11.15 -9.12 -3.42
N ALA A 82 -10.40 -8.18 -3.90
CA ALA A 82 -9.76 -7.11 -3.14
C ALA A 82 -9.50 -5.91 -4.04
N ASP A 83 -9.23 -4.76 -3.43
CA ASP A 83 -9.02 -3.50 -4.15
C ASP A 83 -7.53 -3.16 -4.37
N GLY A 84 -6.63 -3.81 -3.64
CA GLY A 84 -5.20 -3.59 -3.81
C GLY A 84 -4.34 -4.58 -3.03
N ILE A 85 -3.03 -4.47 -3.25
CA ILE A 85 -2.02 -5.29 -2.59
C ILE A 85 -1.23 -4.47 -1.59
N GLY A 86 -0.63 -5.14 -0.60
CA GLY A 86 0.25 -4.54 0.39
C GLY A 86 1.44 -5.44 0.70
N TYR A 87 2.50 -4.83 1.19
CA TYR A 87 3.73 -5.53 1.59
C TYR A 87 4.01 -5.27 3.07
N MET A 88 4.28 -6.34 3.83
CA MET A 88 4.52 -6.26 5.27
C MET A 88 5.98 -5.92 5.56
N LEU A 89 6.21 -4.78 6.18
CA LEU A 89 7.54 -4.20 6.39
C LEU A 89 8.30 -4.82 7.56
N LEU A 90 7.62 -5.36 8.56
CA LEU A 90 8.25 -5.86 9.79
C LEU A 90 9.37 -6.87 9.50
N GLY A 91 10.59 -6.56 9.89
CA GLY A 91 11.74 -7.44 9.70
C GLY A 91 12.20 -7.61 8.25
N SER A 92 11.73 -6.77 7.32
CA SER A 92 12.08 -6.87 5.89
C SER A 92 13.38 -6.14 5.52
N GLY A 93 13.85 -5.22 6.35
CA GLY A 93 14.92 -4.29 6.00
C GLY A 93 14.46 -3.17 5.05
N ILE A 94 13.15 -3.05 4.82
CA ILE A 94 12.53 -2.01 4.00
C ILE A 94 11.83 -1.01 4.90
N GLY A 95 12.01 0.27 4.63
CA GLY A 95 11.31 1.36 5.27
C GLY A 95 10.50 2.17 4.25
N ALA A 96 9.45 2.80 4.72
CA ALA A 96 8.63 3.68 3.90
C ALA A 96 8.32 4.97 4.65
N VAL A 97 8.32 6.08 3.91
CA VAL A 97 7.87 7.38 4.38
C VAL A 97 6.60 7.74 3.61
N ASP A 98 5.50 7.92 4.33
CA ASP A 98 4.22 8.36 3.76
C ASP A 98 4.03 9.86 3.98
N LEU A 99 3.76 10.57 2.88
CA LEU A 99 3.44 11.99 2.88
C LEU A 99 1.96 12.13 2.51
N ASP A 100 1.12 12.34 3.52
CA ASP A 100 -0.33 12.41 3.32
C ASP A 100 -0.79 13.79 2.89
N HIS A 101 -1.79 13.85 1.99
CA HIS A 101 -2.41 15.09 1.52
C HIS A 101 -1.43 16.12 0.95
N VAL A 102 -0.42 15.65 0.22
CA VAL A 102 0.63 16.50 -0.37
C VAL A 102 0.52 16.66 -1.88
N VAL A 103 -0.46 16.01 -2.51
CA VAL A 103 -0.72 16.13 -3.95
C VAL A 103 -2.01 16.92 -4.15
N ASP A 104 -1.90 18.06 -4.83
CA ASP A 104 -3.01 18.94 -5.19
C ASP A 104 -3.07 19.07 -6.71
N GLU A 105 -4.25 18.80 -7.28
CA GLU A 105 -4.48 18.81 -8.74
C GLU A 105 -3.41 18.01 -9.53
N GLY A 106 -3.00 16.86 -8.99
CA GLY A 106 -1.99 15.99 -9.61
C GLY A 106 -0.54 16.47 -9.44
N LYS A 107 -0.30 17.51 -8.66
CA LYS A 107 1.04 18.07 -8.40
C LYS A 107 1.37 18.03 -6.91
N PRO A 108 2.61 17.64 -6.52
CA PRO A 108 3.02 17.71 -5.14
C PRO A 108 3.13 19.16 -4.67
N VAL A 109 2.78 19.39 -3.40
CA VAL A 109 3.05 20.69 -2.75
C VAL A 109 4.57 20.91 -2.64
N ARG A 110 4.99 22.17 -2.59
CA ARG A 110 6.41 22.57 -2.72
C ARG A 110 7.35 21.83 -1.77
N TRP A 111 7.01 21.73 -0.49
CA TRP A 111 7.89 21.09 0.50
C TRP A 111 8.01 19.57 0.24
N ALA A 112 6.95 18.94 -0.21
CA ALA A 112 6.97 17.51 -0.56
C ALA A 112 7.80 17.26 -1.83
N GLU A 113 7.70 18.14 -2.81
CA GLU A 113 8.53 18.12 -4.01
C GLU A 113 10.03 18.24 -3.67
N GLN A 114 10.39 19.13 -2.75
CA GLN A 114 11.77 19.27 -2.27
C GLN A 114 12.26 18.01 -1.57
N LEU A 115 11.46 17.40 -0.70
CA LEU A 115 11.82 16.17 -0.01
C LEU A 115 12.01 15.00 -1.00
N CYS A 116 11.14 14.89 -1.99
CA CYS A 116 11.28 13.89 -3.05
C CYS A 116 12.54 14.11 -3.90
N ALA A 117 12.92 15.37 -4.15
CA ALA A 117 14.15 15.70 -4.87
C ALA A 117 15.40 15.31 -4.06
N GLU A 118 15.39 15.49 -2.74
CA GLU A 118 16.47 15.04 -1.85
C GLU A 118 16.59 13.51 -1.81
N ALA A 119 15.49 12.79 -1.99
CA ALA A 119 15.44 11.33 -2.04
C ALA A 119 15.64 10.78 -3.48
N THR A 120 16.24 11.53 -4.37
CA THR A 120 16.55 11.10 -5.74
C THR A 120 17.37 9.80 -5.72
N GLY A 121 16.97 8.84 -6.56
CA GLY A 121 17.57 7.49 -6.58
C GLY A 121 16.87 6.49 -5.66
N THR A 122 15.94 6.93 -4.83
CA THR A 122 15.07 6.08 -4.01
C THR A 122 13.72 5.94 -4.71
N TYR A 123 13.11 4.77 -4.62
CA TYR A 123 11.78 4.54 -5.21
C TYR A 123 10.73 5.45 -4.61
N GLN A 124 9.91 6.06 -5.45
CA GLN A 124 8.84 6.96 -5.06
C GLN A 124 7.56 6.62 -5.83
N GLU A 125 6.43 6.74 -5.16
CA GLU A 125 5.12 6.46 -5.77
C GLU A 125 4.04 7.40 -5.24
N THR A 126 2.98 7.55 -6.02
CA THR A 126 1.73 8.15 -5.55
C THR A 126 0.95 7.10 -4.76
N THR A 127 0.39 7.49 -3.62
CA THR A 127 -0.42 6.57 -2.80
C THR A 127 -1.76 6.26 -3.45
N VAL A 128 -2.42 5.20 -2.98
CA VAL A 128 -3.67 4.69 -3.59
C VAL A 128 -4.83 5.67 -3.56
N SER A 129 -4.80 6.69 -2.70
CA SER A 129 -5.78 7.78 -2.69
C SER A 129 -5.56 8.81 -3.80
N GLY A 130 -4.38 8.82 -4.41
CA GLY A 130 -3.97 9.85 -5.38
C GLY A 130 -3.54 11.18 -4.74
N ALA A 131 -3.69 11.33 -3.43
CA ALA A 131 -3.45 12.59 -2.71
C ALA A 131 -2.13 12.60 -1.92
N GLY A 132 -1.44 11.47 -1.82
CA GLY A 132 -0.19 11.33 -1.07
C GLY A 132 0.96 10.83 -1.93
N LEU A 133 2.15 10.90 -1.35
CA LEU A 133 3.38 10.35 -1.91
C LEU A 133 4.00 9.37 -0.92
N ARG A 134 4.70 8.36 -1.44
CA ARG A 134 5.44 7.40 -0.64
C ARG A 134 6.86 7.25 -1.16
N ILE A 135 7.82 7.25 -0.23
CA ILE A 135 9.22 6.99 -0.52
C ILE A 135 9.57 5.65 0.13
N ILE A 136 10.08 4.70 -0.65
CA ILE A 136 10.41 3.35 -0.17
C ILE A 136 11.90 3.10 -0.39
N GLY A 137 12.58 2.64 0.66
CA GLY A 137 14.01 2.34 0.59
C GLY A 137 14.42 1.29 1.60
N THR A 138 15.70 0.95 1.59
CA THR A 138 16.27 0.09 2.62
C THR A 138 16.39 0.88 3.91
N ALA A 139 16.09 0.21 5.03
CA ALA A 139 16.23 0.78 6.36
C ALA A 139 17.01 -0.18 7.23
N SER A 140 18.10 0.33 7.84
CA SER A 140 18.81 -0.33 8.91
C SER A 140 18.42 0.36 10.21
N GLY A 141 17.70 -0.32 11.05
CA GLY A 141 17.30 0.20 12.34
C GLY A 141 17.24 -0.91 13.38
N PRO A 142 17.18 -0.55 14.64
CA PRO A 142 17.00 -1.55 15.70
C PRO A 142 15.68 -2.28 15.56
#